data_cdc43c71a1d6f9526078bf65c3db1a83
#
_entry.id   cdc43c71a1d6f9526078bf65c3db1a83
#
_cell.length_a   1.000
_cell.length_b   1.000
_cell.length_c   1.000
_cell.angle_alpha   90.00
_cell.angle_beta   90.00
_cell.angle_gamma   90.00
#
_symmetry.space_group_name_H-M   'P 1'
#
loop_
_entity.id
_entity.type
_entity.pdbx_description
1 polymer ?
#
loop_
_entity_poly.entity_id
_entity_poly.type
_entity_poly.pdbx_seq_one_letter_code
_entity_poly.pdbx_strand_id
1 'polypeptide(L)'
;MAEDTDTDTPRLALIGDRFPDLKVETTHGTKRLPDDYEGEWMVLFSHPGDFTPVCTTEFAAFEQRREEFEELDANLIGLSVDRIHSHIKWTDWIEEELDIDIGFPVIADETGRVGTKLGMIHPGDGTSTVRAVFLVNPDGVIRQILYYPKEVGRNIDEILRSLNALQFSDAEGVATPADWPENDLFGDKVLLPPPGTDEDAEERLAEAEEKGYDAKDWWFTLRDR
;
A
#
# COMPACT_ATOMS: atom_id res chain seq x y z
N MET A 1 -23.67 23.91 -13.64
CA MET A 1 -23.93 22.48 -13.84
C MET A 1 -22.90 21.99 -14.82
N ALA A 2 -21.84 21.35 -14.33
CA ALA A 2 -20.88 20.68 -15.20
C ALA A 2 -21.48 19.29 -15.48
N GLU A 3 -21.73 18.99 -16.74
CA GLU A 3 -22.14 17.66 -17.18
C GLU A 3 -20.97 16.71 -16.92
N ASP A 4 -21.21 15.75 -16.05
CA ASP A 4 -20.36 14.59 -15.80
C ASP A 4 -20.42 13.73 -17.08
N THR A 5 -19.52 13.96 -18.02
CA THR A 5 -19.34 13.08 -19.16
C THR A 5 -18.59 11.86 -18.65
N ASP A 6 -19.36 10.87 -18.18
CA ASP A 6 -18.90 9.51 -17.96
C ASP A 6 -18.37 8.96 -19.31
N THR A 7 -17.11 9.23 -19.60
CA THR A 7 -16.42 8.59 -20.70
C THR A 7 -16.04 7.19 -20.24
N ASP A 8 -16.71 6.18 -20.77
CA ASP A 8 -16.45 4.73 -20.62
C ASP A 8 -15.07 4.32 -21.18
N THR A 9 -14.06 5.11 -20.85
CA THR A 9 -12.64 4.79 -21.10
C THR A 9 -12.14 4.08 -19.86
N PRO A 10 -11.58 2.85 -19.96
CA PRO A 10 -11.04 2.14 -18.80
C PRO A 10 -9.99 3.03 -18.11
N ARG A 11 -10.39 3.65 -17.00
CA ARG A 11 -9.51 4.46 -16.19
C ARG A 11 -8.72 3.56 -15.25
N LEU A 12 -7.41 3.80 -15.15
CA LEU A 12 -6.58 3.15 -14.14
C LEU A 12 -7.01 3.60 -12.74
N ALA A 13 -6.95 2.69 -11.79
CA ALA A 13 -7.17 3.00 -10.37
C ALA A 13 -6.06 3.94 -9.85
N LEU A 14 -6.44 5.02 -9.19
CA LEU A 14 -5.56 6.04 -8.66
C LEU A 14 -5.67 6.15 -7.13
N ILE A 15 -4.75 6.87 -6.50
CA ILE A 15 -4.84 7.23 -5.09
C ILE A 15 -6.12 8.06 -4.85
N GLY A 16 -6.90 7.67 -3.84
CA GLY A 16 -8.21 8.25 -3.51
C GLY A 16 -9.40 7.56 -4.18
N ASP A 17 -9.18 6.71 -5.18
CA ASP A 17 -10.26 5.92 -5.76
C ASP A 17 -10.62 4.74 -4.85
N ARG A 18 -11.89 4.32 -4.90
CA ARG A 18 -12.27 3.02 -4.34
C ARG A 18 -11.58 1.92 -5.14
N PHE A 19 -11.02 0.94 -4.43
CA PHE A 19 -10.43 -0.23 -5.06
C PHE A 19 -11.52 -0.97 -5.88
N PRO A 20 -11.23 -1.41 -7.11
CA PRO A 20 -12.25 -2.01 -7.96
C PRO A 20 -12.74 -3.35 -7.40
N ASP A 21 -14.05 -3.60 -7.54
CA ASP A 21 -14.65 -4.88 -7.16
C ASP A 21 -14.13 -5.99 -8.07
N LEU A 22 -13.45 -6.95 -7.47
CA LEU A 22 -12.79 -8.05 -8.16
C LEU A 22 -13.12 -9.38 -7.48
N LYS A 23 -13.55 -10.36 -8.28
CA LYS A 23 -13.56 -11.75 -7.84
C LYS A 23 -12.31 -12.43 -8.41
N VAL A 24 -11.49 -13.01 -7.55
CA VAL A 24 -10.17 -13.59 -7.88
C VAL A 24 -10.02 -14.98 -7.30
N GLU A 25 -9.28 -15.85 -7.99
CA GLU A 25 -8.86 -17.15 -7.47
C GLU A 25 -7.47 -17.02 -6.85
N THR A 26 -7.28 -17.56 -5.65
CA THR A 26 -6.02 -17.49 -4.92
C THR A 26 -5.60 -18.87 -4.40
N THR A 27 -4.37 -18.98 -3.92
CA THR A 27 -3.88 -20.19 -3.23
C THR A 27 -4.72 -20.56 -2.01
N HIS A 28 -5.49 -19.62 -1.44
CA HIS A 28 -6.38 -19.82 -0.29
C HIS A 28 -7.87 -19.82 -0.70
N GLY A 29 -8.18 -20.17 -1.96
CA GLY A 29 -9.54 -20.17 -2.51
C GLY A 29 -9.96 -18.85 -3.12
N THR A 30 -11.23 -18.75 -3.47
CA THR A 30 -11.80 -17.55 -4.11
C THR A 30 -11.92 -16.41 -3.10
N LYS A 31 -11.50 -15.21 -3.51
CA LYS A 31 -11.62 -13.96 -2.74
C LYS A 31 -12.41 -12.91 -3.52
N ARG A 32 -13.07 -12.00 -2.78
CA ARG A 32 -13.71 -10.79 -3.31
C ARG A 32 -12.99 -9.58 -2.76
N LEU A 33 -12.36 -8.80 -3.65
CA LEU A 33 -11.62 -7.61 -3.27
C LEU A 33 -12.46 -6.36 -3.60
N PRO A 34 -12.47 -5.33 -2.74
CA PRO A 34 -11.87 -5.29 -1.41
C PRO A 34 -12.73 -5.93 -0.31
N ASP A 35 -13.95 -6.40 -0.61
CA ASP A 35 -15.00 -6.76 0.37
C ASP A 35 -14.58 -7.78 1.43
N ASP A 36 -13.76 -8.79 1.07
CA ASP A 36 -13.26 -9.80 2.03
C ASP A 36 -12.23 -9.22 3.03
N TYR A 37 -11.85 -7.95 2.87
CA TYR A 37 -10.92 -7.20 3.73
C TYR A 37 -11.57 -5.93 4.29
N GLU A 38 -12.92 -5.81 4.23
CA GLU A 38 -13.65 -4.67 4.80
C GLU A 38 -13.36 -4.55 6.31
N GLY A 39 -12.99 -3.34 6.74
CA GLY A 39 -12.61 -3.08 8.14
C GLY A 39 -11.12 -3.29 8.46
N GLU A 40 -10.33 -3.83 7.54
CA GLU A 40 -8.90 -4.07 7.67
C GLU A 40 -8.13 -3.45 6.52
N TRP A 41 -6.83 -3.24 6.71
CA TRP A 41 -5.97 -2.80 5.62
C TRP A 41 -5.62 -3.98 4.70
N MET A 42 -5.56 -3.71 3.39
CA MET A 42 -5.12 -4.68 2.39
C MET A 42 -3.84 -4.16 1.73
N VAL A 43 -2.80 -4.98 1.72
CA VAL A 43 -1.52 -4.75 1.04
C VAL A 43 -1.44 -5.71 -0.14
N LEU A 44 -1.96 -5.28 -1.29
CA LEU A 44 -1.87 -6.05 -2.52
C LEU A 44 -0.55 -5.74 -3.23
N PHE A 45 0.23 -6.77 -3.52
CA PHE A 45 1.47 -6.60 -4.26
C PHE A 45 1.60 -7.58 -5.42
N SER A 46 2.10 -7.11 -6.56
CA SER A 46 2.35 -7.95 -7.74
C SER A 46 3.82 -8.30 -7.90
N HIS A 47 4.08 -9.43 -8.56
CA HIS A 47 5.43 -9.87 -8.93
C HIS A 47 5.45 -10.35 -10.39
N PRO A 48 6.59 -10.22 -11.10
CA PRO A 48 6.70 -10.55 -12.52
C PRO A 48 6.45 -12.02 -12.88
N GLY A 49 6.74 -12.94 -11.99
CA GLY A 49 6.51 -14.37 -12.22
C GLY A 49 7.14 -15.27 -11.15
N ASP A 50 6.52 -16.43 -10.97
CA ASP A 50 7.01 -17.48 -10.09
C ASP A 50 8.37 -18.03 -10.56
N PHE A 51 9.07 -18.72 -9.68
CA PHE A 51 10.40 -19.31 -9.97
C PHE A 51 11.43 -18.32 -10.51
N THR A 52 11.33 -17.05 -10.08
CA THR A 52 12.32 -16.01 -10.41
C THR A 52 13.07 -15.54 -9.16
N PRO A 53 14.39 -15.25 -9.27
CA PRO A 53 15.22 -14.98 -8.09
C PRO A 53 14.73 -13.81 -7.23
N VAL A 54 14.46 -12.65 -7.83
CA VAL A 54 14.06 -11.45 -7.09
C VAL A 54 12.68 -11.65 -6.43
N CYS A 55 11.72 -12.27 -7.14
CA CYS A 55 10.40 -12.54 -6.58
C CYS A 55 10.48 -13.49 -5.37
N THR A 56 11.34 -14.49 -5.44
CA THR A 56 11.58 -15.42 -4.32
C THR A 56 12.09 -14.67 -3.08
N THR A 57 13.05 -13.76 -3.24
CA THR A 57 13.55 -12.95 -2.12
C THR A 57 12.49 -12.01 -1.55
N GLU A 58 11.60 -11.48 -2.39
CA GLU A 58 10.51 -10.62 -1.93
C GLU A 58 9.45 -11.39 -1.15
N PHE A 59 9.03 -12.56 -1.63
CA PHE A 59 8.07 -13.41 -0.92
C PHE A 59 8.60 -13.80 0.46
N ALA A 60 9.86 -14.25 0.50
CA ALA A 60 10.54 -14.55 1.77
C ALA A 60 10.56 -13.32 2.70
N ALA A 61 10.89 -12.13 2.18
CA ALA A 61 10.95 -10.91 2.99
C ALA A 61 9.56 -10.45 3.47
N PHE A 62 8.52 -10.56 2.66
CA PHE A 62 7.15 -10.26 3.09
C PHE A 62 6.69 -11.23 4.19
N GLU A 63 6.96 -12.54 4.04
CA GLU A 63 6.58 -13.52 5.05
C GLU A 63 7.35 -13.32 6.36
N GLN A 64 8.65 -13.07 6.31
CA GLN A 64 9.46 -12.79 7.50
C GLN A 64 8.98 -11.56 8.29
N ARG A 65 8.29 -10.64 7.64
CA ARG A 65 7.73 -9.41 8.24
C ARG A 65 6.21 -9.48 8.40
N ARG A 66 5.58 -10.65 8.13
CA ARG A 66 4.12 -10.81 8.17
C ARG A 66 3.49 -10.41 9.51
N GLU A 67 4.11 -10.78 10.62
CA GLU A 67 3.64 -10.41 11.95
C GLU A 67 3.56 -8.88 12.13
N GLU A 68 4.49 -8.10 11.54
CA GLU A 68 4.48 -6.63 11.63
C GLU A 68 3.33 -6.02 10.81
N PHE A 69 2.96 -6.66 9.68
CA PHE A 69 1.75 -6.25 8.96
C PHE A 69 0.49 -6.60 9.74
N GLU A 70 0.43 -7.77 10.39
CA GLU A 70 -0.69 -8.19 11.23
C GLU A 70 -0.86 -7.28 12.45
N GLU A 71 0.23 -6.83 13.09
CA GLU A 71 0.20 -5.85 14.18
C GLU A 71 -0.38 -4.48 13.73
N LEU A 72 -0.34 -4.20 12.44
CA LEU A 72 -0.94 -3.03 11.80
C LEU A 72 -2.32 -3.34 11.19
N ASP A 73 -3.00 -4.42 11.60
CA ASP A 73 -4.28 -4.86 11.04
C ASP A 73 -4.28 -4.88 9.50
N ALA A 74 -3.16 -5.32 8.89
CA ALA A 74 -2.97 -5.32 7.45
C ALA A 74 -2.74 -6.73 6.88
N ASN A 75 -3.51 -7.07 5.86
CA ASN A 75 -3.48 -8.35 5.18
C ASN A 75 -2.65 -8.29 3.91
N LEU A 76 -1.65 -9.16 3.81
CA LEU A 76 -0.85 -9.34 2.60
C LEU A 76 -1.60 -10.16 1.56
N ILE A 77 -1.50 -9.78 0.28
CA ILE A 77 -1.99 -10.57 -0.84
C ILE A 77 -1.08 -10.39 -2.05
N GLY A 78 -0.51 -11.51 -2.53
CA GLY A 78 0.34 -11.53 -3.72
C GLY A 78 -0.47 -11.62 -5.01
N LEU A 79 0.12 -11.24 -6.16
CA LEU A 79 -0.48 -11.38 -7.47
C LEU A 79 0.58 -11.59 -8.56
N SER A 80 0.34 -12.53 -9.45
CA SER A 80 0.99 -12.57 -10.76
C SER A 80 0.07 -13.16 -11.84
N VAL A 81 0.52 -13.18 -13.07
CA VAL A 81 -0.17 -13.80 -14.21
C VAL A 81 0.06 -15.32 -14.30
N ASP A 82 0.78 -15.89 -13.33
CA ASP A 82 0.99 -17.33 -13.27
C ASP A 82 -0.29 -18.07 -12.88
N ARG A 83 -0.29 -19.38 -13.07
CA ARG A 83 -1.39 -20.25 -12.72
C ARG A 83 -1.36 -20.66 -11.27
N ILE A 84 -2.53 -20.98 -10.74
CA ILE A 84 -2.67 -21.42 -9.34
C ILE A 84 -1.72 -22.58 -8.99
N HIS A 85 -1.52 -23.55 -9.88
CA HIS A 85 -0.61 -24.67 -9.63
C HIS A 85 0.86 -24.27 -9.63
N SER A 86 1.23 -23.19 -10.33
CA SER A 86 2.56 -22.62 -10.29
C SER A 86 2.81 -21.99 -8.92
N HIS A 87 1.88 -21.18 -8.43
CA HIS A 87 1.96 -20.57 -7.09
C HIS A 87 2.13 -21.62 -6.00
N ILE A 88 1.25 -22.65 -5.98
CA ILE A 88 1.30 -23.73 -4.99
C ILE A 88 2.68 -24.40 -5.01
N LYS A 89 3.18 -24.80 -6.19
CA LYS A 89 4.48 -25.50 -6.23
C LYS A 89 5.66 -24.57 -5.93
N TRP A 90 5.55 -23.29 -6.26
CA TRP A 90 6.60 -22.34 -5.96
C TRP A 90 6.66 -21.99 -4.46
N THR A 91 5.52 -21.83 -3.79
CA THR A 91 5.49 -21.62 -2.34
C THR A 91 5.97 -22.86 -1.57
N ASP A 92 5.58 -24.09 -1.99
CA ASP A 92 6.16 -25.32 -1.46
C ASP A 92 7.70 -25.36 -1.62
N TRP A 93 8.24 -24.92 -2.77
CA TRP A 93 9.67 -24.87 -3.01
C TRP A 93 10.38 -23.85 -2.10
N ILE A 94 9.74 -22.68 -1.84
CA ILE A 94 10.26 -21.69 -0.90
C ILE A 94 10.33 -22.27 0.51
N GLU A 95 9.31 -23.00 0.94
CA GLU A 95 9.30 -23.69 2.23
C GLU A 95 10.40 -24.77 2.29
N GLU A 96 10.48 -25.66 1.28
CA GLU A 96 11.45 -26.75 1.22
C GLU A 96 12.92 -26.26 1.25
N GLU A 97 13.25 -25.17 0.54
CA GLU A 97 14.64 -24.73 0.30
C GLU A 97 15.08 -23.58 1.22
N LEU A 98 14.13 -22.74 1.67
CA LEU A 98 14.43 -21.55 2.48
C LEU A 98 13.91 -21.64 3.91
N ASP A 99 13.14 -22.70 4.28
CA ASP A 99 12.49 -22.88 5.57
C ASP A 99 11.54 -21.72 5.91
N ILE A 100 10.79 -21.23 4.88
CA ILE A 100 9.83 -20.12 4.99
C ILE A 100 8.50 -20.56 4.38
N ASP A 101 7.50 -20.78 5.25
CA ASP A 101 6.12 -21.11 4.87
C ASP A 101 5.35 -19.83 4.51
N ILE A 102 4.95 -19.68 3.24
CA ILE A 102 4.22 -18.51 2.75
C ILE A 102 2.76 -18.56 3.19
N GLY A 103 2.42 -17.80 4.23
CA GLY A 103 1.12 -17.80 4.88
C GLY A 103 0.08 -16.83 4.26
N PHE A 104 0.40 -16.02 3.27
CA PHE A 104 -0.53 -15.12 2.62
C PHE A 104 -1.05 -15.67 1.27
N PRO A 105 -2.29 -15.33 0.85
CA PRO A 105 -2.84 -15.76 -0.42
C PRO A 105 -2.13 -15.13 -1.62
N VAL A 106 -2.03 -15.89 -2.74
CA VAL A 106 -1.48 -15.42 -4.01
C VAL A 106 -2.53 -15.54 -5.11
N ILE A 107 -2.86 -14.43 -5.76
CA ILE A 107 -3.84 -14.35 -6.85
C ILE A 107 -3.23 -14.90 -8.15
N ALA A 108 -3.94 -15.85 -8.78
CA ALA A 108 -3.63 -16.38 -10.10
C ALA A 108 -4.39 -15.58 -11.16
N ASP A 109 -3.80 -14.50 -11.66
CA ASP A 109 -4.39 -13.67 -12.72
C ASP A 109 -3.97 -14.14 -14.13
N GLU A 110 -4.27 -15.40 -14.45
CA GLU A 110 -3.83 -16.09 -15.68
C GLU A 110 -4.10 -15.31 -16.98
N THR A 111 -5.09 -14.45 -16.97
CA THR A 111 -5.49 -13.64 -18.14
C THR A 111 -4.92 -12.23 -18.12
N GLY A 112 -4.26 -11.83 -17.03
CA GLY A 112 -3.77 -10.46 -16.81
C GLY A 112 -4.88 -9.43 -16.63
N ARG A 113 -6.12 -9.86 -16.37
CA ARG A 113 -7.29 -8.97 -16.25
C ARG A 113 -7.17 -8.04 -15.02
N VAL A 114 -6.76 -8.59 -13.90
CA VAL A 114 -6.58 -7.81 -12.66
C VAL A 114 -5.38 -6.89 -12.80
N GLY A 115 -4.25 -7.41 -13.26
CA GLY A 115 -3.03 -6.64 -13.49
C GLY A 115 -3.24 -5.48 -14.47
N THR A 116 -4.00 -5.72 -15.55
CA THR A 116 -4.35 -4.66 -16.53
C THR A 116 -5.24 -3.58 -15.88
N LYS A 117 -6.29 -3.99 -15.14
CA LYS A 117 -7.23 -3.06 -14.48
C LYS A 117 -6.54 -2.19 -13.45
N LEU A 118 -5.53 -2.72 -12.75
CA LEU A 118 -4.76 -2.01 -11.75
C LEU A 118 -3.50 -1.32 -12.30
N GLY A 119 -3.26 -1.36 -13.61
CA GLY A 119 -2.09 -0.73 -14.23
C GLY A 119 -0.75 -1.42 -13.90
N MET A 120 -0.78 -2.70 -13.54
CA MET A 120 0.40 -3.47 -13.17
C MET A 120 1.11 -4.09 -14.39
N ILE A 121 0.46 -4.12 -15.56
CA ILE A 121 1.04 -4.61 -16.83
C ILE A 121 1.40 -3.40 -17.67
N HIS A 122 2.69 -3.16 -17.86
CA HIS A 122 3.20 -2.00 -18.56
C HIS A 122 3.51 -2.29 -20.03
N PRO A 123 3.37 -1.30 -20.92
CA PRO A 123 3.75 -1.44 -22.32
C PRO A 123 5.22 -1.84 -22.47
N GLY A 124 5.48 -2.87 -23.28
CA GLY A 124 6.84 -3.38 -23.52
C GLY A 124 7.28 -4.51 -22.59
N ASP A 125 6.55 -4.77 -21.51
CA ASP A 125 6.86 -5.84 -20.53
C ASP A 125 6.15 -7.18 -20.83
N GLY A 126 5.50 -7.30 -21.98
CA GLY A 126 4.72 -8.47 -22.34
C GLY A 126 3.44 -8.58 -21.53
N THR A 127 3.17 -9.74 -20.95
CA THR A 127 1.98 -10.01 -20.13
C THR A 127 2.29 -10.05 -18.63
N SER A 128 3.57 -10.05 -18.24
CA SER A 128 3.93 -10.10 -16.81
C SER A 128 3.70 -8.76 -16.11
N THR A 129 3.34 -8.82 -14.84
CA THR A 129 3.19 -7.63 -14.01
C THR A 129 4.55 -7.02 -13.62
N VAL A 130 4.58 -5.72 -13.36
CA VAL A 130 5.68 -5.07 -12.65
C VAL A 130 5.58 -5.34 -11.14
N ARG A 131 6.50 -4.84 -10.35
CA ARG A 131 6.44 -4.93 -8.89
C ARG A 131 5.64 -3.76 -8.33
N ALA A 132 4.32 -3.88 -8.32
CA ALA A 132 3.43 -2.88 -7.74
C ALA A 132 3.11 -3.21 -6.28
N VAL A 133 2.77 -2.19 -5.48
CA VAL A 133 2.15 -2.32 -4.16
C VAL A 133 0.99 -1.35 -4.08
N PHE A 134 -0.16 -1.81 -3.63
CA PHE A 134 -1.34 -1.01 -3.33
C PHE A 134 -1.63 -1.11 -1.85
N LEU A 135 -1.62 0.02 -1.14
CA LEU A 135 -2.12 0.12 0.22
C LEU A 135 -3.57 0.59 0.15
N VAL A 136 -4.47 -0.26 0.61
CA VAL A 136 -5.92 0.00 0.59
C VAL A 136 -6.42 0.03 2.03
N ASN A 137 -7.15 1.09 2.39
CA ASN A 137 -7.64 1.27 3.75
C ASN A 137 -8.89 0.43 4.06
N PRO A 138 -9.35 0.38 5.32
CA PRO A 138 -10.55 -0.36 5.74
C PRO A 138 -11.84 -0.03 4.99
N ASP A 139 -11.94 1.16 4.40
CA ASP A 139 -13.10 1.58 3.58
C ASP A 139 -12.97 1.15 2.11
N GLY A 140 -11.91 0.42 1.76
CA GLY A 140 -11.62 -0.01 0.40
C GLY A 140 -11.07 1.11 -0.50
N VAL A 141 -10.50 2.19 0.06
CA VAL A 141 -9.91 3.30 -0.70
C VAL A 141 -8.40 3.09 -0.86
N ILE A 142 -7.90 3.28 -2.07
CA ILE A 142 -6.47 3.23 -2.38
C ILE A 142 -5.79 4.45 -1.77
N ARG A 143 -4.87 4.23 -0.83
CA ARG A 143 -4.15 5.28 -0.12
C ARG A 143 -2.75 5.53 -0.64
N GLN A 144 -2.10 4.50 -1.17
CA GLN A 144 -0.78 4.60 -1.76
C GLN A 144 -0.60 3.55 -2.86
N ILE A 145 0.17 3.91 -3.88
CA ILE A 145 0.60 3.01 -4.94
C ILE A 145 2.11 3.19 -5.14
N LEU A 146 2.84 2.08 -5.14
CA LEU A 146 4.26 2.03 -5.44
C LEU A 146 4.49 1.16 -6.68
N TYR A 147 5.35 1.60 -7.59
CA TYR A 147 5.78 0.83 -8.74
C TYR A 147 7.30 0.73 -8.80
N TYR A 148 7.79 -0.48 -8.92
CA TYR A 148 9.21 -0.78 -9.07
C TYR A 148 9.46 -1.51 -10.38
N PRO A 149 10.61 -1.28 -11.05
CA PRO A 149 11.00 -2.05 -12.22
C PRO A 149 11.33 -3.49 -11.82
N LYS A 150 11.31 -4.41 -12.79
CA LYS A 150 11.47 -5.85 -12.53
C LYS A 150 12.81 -6.22 -11.89
N GLU A 151 13.83 -5.42 -12.15
CA GLU A 151 15.21 -5.65 -11.70
C GLU A 151 15.46 -5.26 -10.25
N VAL A 152 14.58 -4.47 -9.65
CA VAL A 152 14.77 -3.91 -8.31
C VAL A 152 13.75 -4.51 -7.34
N GLY A 153 14.23 -5.29 -6.37
CA GLY A 153 13.42 -5.77 -5.25
C GLY A 153 12.95 -4.62 -4.37
N ARG A 154 11.74 -4.75 -3.82
CA ARG A 154 11.11 -3.72 -2.99
C ARG A 154 11.76 -3.63 -1.61
N ASN A 155 11.74 -2.44 -1.05
CA ASN A 155 12.07 -2.21 0.34
C ASN A 155 10.81 -2.44 1.20
N ILE A 156 10.79 -3.53 1.97
CA ILE A 156 9.63 -3.90 2.80
C ILE A 156 9.49 -2.95 4.00
N ASP A 157 10.60 -2.43 4.53
CA ASP A 157 10.56 -1.45 5.62
C ASP A 157 9.83 -0.17 5.20
N GLU A 158 10.02 0.29 3.95
CA GLU A 158 9.30 1.46 3.44
C GLU A 158 7.80 1.20 3.28
N ILE A 159 7.40 -0.01 2.92
CA ILE A 159 5.97 -0.38 2.84
C ILE A 159 5.34 -0.34 4.23
N LEU A 160 5.99 -0.93 5.23
CA LEU A 160 5.55 -0.90 6.63
C LEU A 160 5.54 0.53 7.18
N ARG A 161 6.61 1.30 6.94
CA ARG A 161 6.71 2.71 7.34
C ARG A 161 5.56 3.53 6.77
N SER A 162 5.28 3.38 5.48
CA SER A 162 4.20 4.10 4.80
C SER A 162 2.83 3.71 5.33
N LEU A 163 2.59 2.41 5.57
CA LEU A 163 1.34 1.92 6.15
C LEU A 163 1.10 2.50 7.54
N ASN A 164 2.11 2.44 8.42
CA ASN A 164 2.04 3.02 9.76
C ASN A 164 1.80 4.54 9.72
N ALA A 165 2.48 5.26 8.82
CA ALA A 165 2.29 6.69 8.65
C ALA A 165 0.87 7.05 8.20
N LEU A 166 0.28 6.28 7.28
CA LEU A 166 -1.10 6.45 6.83
C LEU A 166 -2.10 6.21 7.95
N GLN A 167 -1.94 5.12 8.70
CA GLN A 167 -2.80 4.78 9.83
C GLN A 167 -2.74 5.86 10.92
N PHE A 168 -1.54 6.30 11.27
CA PHE A 168 -1.35 7.35 12.27
C PHE A 168 -1.95 8.68 11.81
N SER A 169 -1.71 9.04 10.54
CA SER A 169 -2.28 10.25 9.93
C SER A 169 -3.81 10.26 9.97
N ASP A 170 -4.44 9.12 9.67
CA ASP A 170 -5.91 8.97 9.68
C ASP A 170 -6.48 9.02 11.09
N ALA A 171 -5.82 8.37 12.05
CA ALA A 171 -6.28 8.33 13.43
C ALA A 171 -6.18 9.70 14.14
N GLU A 172 -5.10 10.45 13.87
CA GLU A 172 -4.77 11.67 14.58
C GLU A 172 -5.11 12.97 13.82
N GLY A 173 -5.53 12.86 12.55
CA GLY A 173 -5.83 14.02 11.70
C GLY A 173 -4.61 14.90 11.43
N VAL A 174 -3.42 14.30 11.28
CA VAL A 174 -2.14 14.99 11.09
C VAL A 174 -1.47 14.55 9.81
N ALA A 175 -0.38 15.23 9.43
CA ALA A 175 0.54 14.79 8.39
C ALA A 175 1.87 14.35 8.99
N THR A 176 2.51 13.36 8.38
CA THR A 176 3.84 12.90 8.77
C THR A 176 4.91 13.57 7.90
N PRO A 177 6.03 14.05 8.48
CA PRO A 177 7.13 14.60 7.68
C PRO A 177 7.86 13.52 6.87
N ALA A 178 8.77 13.93 6.00
CA ALA A 178 9.65 13.03 5.28
C ALA A 178 10.38 12.10 6.26
N ASP A 179 10.58 10.83 5.86
CA ASP A 179 11.30 9.81 6.64
C ASP A 179 10.73 9.52 8.05
N TRP A 180 9.50 10.02 8.35
CA TRP A 180 8.86 9.73 9.63
C TRP A 180 8.78 8.21 9.89
N PRO A 181 9.02 7.73 11.13
CA PRO A 181 9.24 8.50 12.37
C PRO A 181 10.69 8.92 12.64
N GLU A 182 11.60 8.73 11.71
CA GLU A 182 13.03 9.00 11.88
C GLU A 182 13.51 10.23 11.09
N ASN A 183 12.69 11.30 11.05
CA ASN A 183 13.08 12.52 10.35
C ASN A 183 14.28 13.20 11.02
N ASP A 184 15.32 13.53 10.26
CA ASP A 184 16.59 14.09 10.74
C ASP A 184 16.43 15.41 11.49
N LEU A 185 15.42 16.23 11.18
CA LEU A 185 15.22 17.55 11.76
C LEU A 185 14.22 17.56 12.92
N PHE A 186 13.20 16.70 12.83
CA PHE A 186 12.04 16.77 13.71
C PHE A 186 11.74 15.46 14.44
N GLY A 187 12.52 14.41 14.19
CA GLY A 187 12.31 13.08 14.78
C GLY A 187 10.94 12.51 14.42
N ASP A 188 10.19 12.08 15.43
CA ASP A 188 8.86 11.48 15.29
C ASP A 188 7.71 12.50 15.40
N LYS A 189 8.01 13.81 15.45
CA LYS A 189 7.00 14.87 15.44
C LYS A 189 6.13 14.80 14.20
N VAL A 190 4.90 15.29 14.34
CA VAL A 190 3.90 15.34 13.28
C VAL A 190 3.49 16.77 12.95
N LEU A 191 2.99 16.98 11.75
CA LEU A 191 2.58 18.26 11.22
C LEU A 191 1.06 18.44 11.34
N LEU A 192 0.63 19.56 11.88
CA LEU A 192 -0.78 19.91 11.86
C LEU A 192 -1.18 20.39 10.43
N PRO A 193 -2.36 20.04 9.93
CA PRO A 193 -2.83 20.55 8.66
C PRO A 193 -2.86 22.08 8.67
N PRO A 194 -2.39 22.75 7.61
CA PRO A 194 -2.38 24.20 7.57
C PRO A 194 -3.81 24.76 7.54
N PRO A 195 -4.08 25.86 8.25
CA PRO A 195 -5.35 26.57 8.20
C PRO A 195 -5.73 27.04 6.80
N GLY A 196 -7.04 27.13 6.55
CA GLY A 196 -7.59 27.58 5.26
C GLY A 196 -8.03 29.04 5.22
N THR A 197 -8.04 29.75 6.35
CA THR A 197 -8.47 31.16 6.47
C THR A 197 -7.47 31.97 7.29
N ASP A 198 -7.50 33.31 7.15
CA ASP A 198 -6.66 34.21 7.95
C ASP A 198 -6.99 34.13 9.45
N GLU A 199 -8.27 33.99 9.82
CA GLU A 199 -8.74 33.84 11.18
C GLU A 199 -8.18 32.55 11.84
N ASP A 200 -8.31 31.41 11.14
CA ASP A 200 -7.77 30.14 11.61
C ASP A 200 -6.24 30.14 11.71
N ALA A 201 -5.57 30.96 10.88
CA ALA A 201 -4.10 31.10 10.93
C ALA A 201 -3.65 31.85 12.19
N GLU A 202 -4.36 32.90 12.59
CA GLU A 202 -4.11 33.62 13.84
C GLU A 202 -4.41 32.72 15.06
N GLU A 203 -5.55 31.99 15.03
CA GLU A 203 -5.90 31.03 16.08
C GLU A 203 -4.87 29.91 16.21
N ARG A 204 -4.31 29.42 15.10
CA ARG A 204 -3.28 28.38 15.12
C ARG A 204 -2.02 28.81 15.90
N LEU A 205 -1.55 30.04 15.76
CA LEU A 205 -0.40 30.52 16.48
C LEU A 205 -0.69 30.67 17.99
N ALA A 206 -1.89 31.12 18.35
CA ALA A 206 -2.31 31.20 19.74
C ALA A 206 -2.45 29.80 20.36
N GLU A 207 -3.06 28.86 19.64
CA GLU A 207 -3.17 27.45 20.06
C GLU A 207 -1.79 26.81 20.27
N ALA A 208 -0.86 27.07 19.36
CA ALA A 208 0.49 26.53 19.44
C ALA A 208 1.24 27.04 20.69
N GLU A 209 1.08 28.31 21.06
CA GLU A 209 1.63 28.87 22.29
C GLU A 209 0.99 28.24 23.53
N GLU A 210 -0.33 28.11 23.56
CA GLU A 210 -1.07 27.53 24.68
C GLU A 210 -0.74 26.05 24.92
N LYS A 211 -0.67 25.27 23.82
CA LYS A 211 -0.43 23.82 23.89
C LYS A 211 1.06 23.43 23.87
N GLY A 212 1.95 24.40 23.70
CA GLY A 212 3.40 24.15 23.62
C GLY A 212 3.83 23.44 22.34
N TYR A 213 3.13 23.66 21.24
CA TYR A 213 3.51 23.11 19.93
C TYR A 213 4.72 23.88 19.37
N ASP A 214 5.50 23.21 18.52
CA ASP A 214 6.65 23.80 17.84
C ASP A 214 6.20 24.50 16.54
N ALA A 215 5.67 25.71 16.65
CA ALA A 215 5.27 26.51 15.50
C ALA A 215 6.45 27.31 14.93
N LYS A 216 6.85 26.98 13.70
CA LYS A 216 7.79 27.83 12.93
C LYS A 216 7.01 28.95 12.27
N ASP A 217 5.77 28.70 11.89
CA ASP A 217 4.77 29.62 11.38
C ASP A 217 3.39 28.94 11.47
N TRP A 218 2.28 29.65 11.22
CA TRP A 218 0.92 29.12 11.24
C TRP A 218 0.71 27.92 10.30
N TRP A 219 1.40 27.89 9.17
CA TRP A 219 1.35 26.83 8.19
C TRP A 219 2.34 25.66 8.47
N PHE A 220 3.30 25.89 9.34
CA PHE A 220 4.33 24.92 9.71
C PHE A 220 4.39 24.73 11.23
N THR A 221 3.41 24.02 11.73
CA THR A 221 3.25 23.75 13.17
C THR A 221 3.40 22.24 13.42
N LEU A 222 4.30 21.89 14.31
CA LEU A 222 4.57 20.52 14.73
C LEU A 222 4.07 20.30 16.16
N ARG A 223 3.61 19.08 16.43
CA ARG A 223 3.43 18.57 17.78
C ARG A 223 4.16 17.25 17.97
N ASP A 224 4.33 16.85 19.21
CA ASP A 224 4.83 15.53 19.54
C ASP A 224 3.80 14.45 19.08
N ARG A 225 4.30 13.27 18.82
CA ARG A 225 3.54 12.09 18.42
C ARG A 225 2.48 11.69 19.46
#